data_b2357297fb146be746d06dac12a3a347
#
_entry.id   b2357297fb146be746d06dac12a3a347
#
_cell.length_a   1.000
_cell.length_b   1.000
_cell.length_c   1.000
_cell.angle_alpha   90.00
_cell.angle_beta   90.00
_cell.angle_gamma   90.00
#
_symmetry.space_group_name_H-M   'P 1'
#
loop_
_entity.id
_entity.type
_entity.pdbx_description
1 polymer ?
#
loop_
_entity_poly.entity_id
_entity_poly.type
_entity_poly.pdbx_seq_one_letter_code
_entity_poly.pdbx_strand_id
1 'polypeptide(L)'
;NKSARLYELGKIYLPREDGLADEPKYLSLGAYGDGVDFFSFKGGIETLLHELRITDVKYVACTDNDSYHPGRCAKVYAGETYLGVFGQIHPLVAANYGMDTEVYTAELSFDAMYEKRGDIPVYQPLPKFPAVTRDIAVVCDEAVTVGALEESIRRGAKGLLKDVSLFDICRGPGVAGGKKSVAFNLVLRADDRSLTGEEADEDVQSILAALKADHDAVLR
;
A
#
# COMPACT_ATOMS: atom_id res chain seq x y z
N ASN A 1 1.71 -13.43 27.50
CA ASN A 1 2.01 -13.94 26.17
C ASN A 1 3.16 -13.16 25.55
N LYS A 2 4.09 -13.86 24.87
CA LYS A 2 5.23 -13.21 24.19
C LYS A 2 4.83 -12.56 22.86
N SER A 3 3.76 -13.02 22.25
CA SER A 3 3.20 -12.46 21.02
C SER A 3 1.69 -12.68 20.96
N ALA A 4 0.97 -11.79 20.28
CA ALA A 4 -0.45 -11.96 19.98
C ALA A 4 -0.83 -11.23 18.69
N ARG A 5 -1.88 -11.74 18.03
CA ARG A 5 -2.64 -11.06 16.97
C ARG A 5 -4.11 -11.16 17.33
N LEU A 6 -4.74 -10.01 17.44
CA LEU A 6 -6.11 -9.87 17.93
C LEU A 6 -6.93 -9.02 16.97
N TYR A 7 -8.22 -9.26 16.93
CA TYR A 7 -9.16 -8.38 16.24
C TYR A 7 -10.47 -8.29 17.00
N GLU A 8 -11.16 -7.19 16.80
CA GLU A 8 -12.51 -6.97 17.30
C GLU A 8 -13.31 -6.25 16.23
N LEU A 9 -14.53 -6.72 15.98
CA LEU A 9 -15.53 -6.01 15.18
C LEU A 9 -16.62 -5.52 16.14
N GLY A 10 -16.70 -4.21 16.33
CA GLY A 10 -17.60 -3.59 17.28
C GLY A 10 -18.22 -2.30 16.75
N LYS A 11 -19.16 -1.77 17.50
CA LYS A 11 -19.69 -0.42 17.28
C LYS A 11 -18.95 0.58 18.15
N ILE A 12 -18.70 1.75 17.59
CA ILE A 12 -18.31 2.94 18.36
C ILE A 12 -19.51 3.88 18.47
N TYR A 13 -19.48 4.76 19.46
CA TYR A 13 -20.57 5.67 19.74
C TYR A 13 -20.09 7.10 19.57
N LEU A 14 -20.49 7.73 18.47
CA LEU A 14 -20.13 9.11 18.16
C LEU A 14 -21.24 10.05 18.65
N PRO A 15 -20.95 11.01 19.53
CA PRO A 15 -21.96 11.91 20.07
C PRO A 15 -22.54 12.80 18.97
N ARG A 16 -23.84 13.05 19.04
CA ARG A 16 -24.58 14.01 18.20
C ARG A 16 -25.18 15.10 19.05
N GLU A 17 -25.37 16.27 18.47
CA GLU A 17 -26.01 17.40 19.16
C GLU A 17 -27.53 17.20 19.32
N ASP A 18 -28.14 16.41 18.42
CA ASP A 18 -29.57 16.29 18.24
C ASP A 18 -30.07 14.83 18.30
N GLY A 19 -29.88 14.14 19.41
CA GLY A 19 -30.52 12.82 19.57
C GLY A 19 -29.56 11.70 20.02
N LEU A 20 -29.83 10.47 19.56
CA LEU A 20 -28.99 9.31 19.88
C LEU A 20 -27.67 9.36 19.12
N ALA A 21 -26.60 8.81 19.73
CA ALA A 21 -25.29 8.70 19.11
C ALA A 21 -25.35 7.93 17.79
N ASP A 22 -24.47 8.28 16.84
CA ASP A 22 -24.21 7.43 15.70
C ASP A 22 -23.42 6.20 16.15
N GLU A 23 -23.76 5.04 15.60
CA GLU A 23 -23.19 3.75 16.00
C GLU A 23 -22.51 3.04 14.80
N PRO A 24 -21.49 3.66 14.16
CA PRO A 24 -20.81 3.00 13.06
C PRO A 24 -19.99 1.80 13.54
N LYS A 25 -19.84 0.81 12.66
CA LYS A 25 -19.02 -0.38 12.93
C LYS A 25 -17.57 -0.13 12.56
N TYR A 26 -16.68 -0.55 13.45
CA TYR A 26 -15.23 -0.52 13.24
C TYR A 26 -14.63 -1.90 13.45
N LEU A 27 -13.64 -2.19 12.63
CA LEU A 27 -12.73 -3.32 12.81
C LEU A 27 -11.45 -2.79 13.45
N SER A 28 -11.19 -3.21 14.68
CA SER A 28 -9.93 -2.95 15.39
C SER A 28 -9.02 -4.15 15.26
N LEU A 29 -7.75 -3.92 14.92
CA LEU A 29 -6.71 -4.94 14.85
C LEU A 29 -5.60 -4.58 15.82
N GLY A 30 -4.96 -5.60 16.41
CA GLY A 30 -3.80 -5.41 17.28
C GLY A 30 -2.80 -6.55 17.13
N ALA A 31 -1.51 -6.24 17.10
CA ALA A 31 -0.46 -7.23 17.05
C ALA A 31 0.81 -6.77 17.78
N TYR A 32 1.50 -7.72 18.43
CA TYR A 32 2.81 -7.51 19.03
C TYR A 32 3.61 -8.80 19.10
N GLY A 33 4.92 -8.69 19.31
CA GLY A 33 5.83 -9.81 19.53
C GLY A 33 6.61 -10.22 18.29
N ASP A 34 7.18 -11.43 18.31
CA ASP A 34 8.11 -11.90 17.29
C ASP A 34 7.52 -11.87 15.89
N GLY A 35 8.27 -11.30 14.94
CA GLY A 35 7.89 -11.19 13.52
C GLY A 35 6.79 -10.16 13.25
N VAL A 36 6.48 -9.28 14.20
CA VAL A 36 5.56 -8.17 14.00
C VAL A 36 6.35 -6.87 13.88
N ASP A 37 6.27 -6.26 12.71
CA ASP A 37 6.76 -4.93 12.40
C ASP A 37 5.72 -4.15 11.59
N PHE A 38 6.05 -2.91 11.23
CA PHE A 38 5.15 -2.05 10.44
C PHE A 38 4.74 -2.71 9.12
N PHE A 39 5.68 -3.33 8.41
CA PHE A 39 5.40 -3.89 7.08
C PHE A 39 4.64 -5.21 7.15
N SER A 40 4.96 -6.08 8.10
CA SER A 40 4.21 -7.33 8.31
C SER A 40 2.77 -7.06 8.76
N PHE A 41 2.56 -6.03 9.59
CA PHE A 41 1.22 -5.61 10.00
C PHE A 41 0.44 -4.97 8.84
N LYS A 42 1.09 -4.09 8.06
CA LYS A 42 0.55 -3.54 6.81
C LYS A 42 0.13 -4.64 5.84
N GLY A 43 0.98 -5.66 5.64
CA GLY A 43 0.69 -6.80 4.78
C GLY A 43 -0.58 -7.56 5.19
N GLY A 44 -0.86 -7.67 6.50
CA GLY A 44 -2.12 -8.22 7.00
C GLY A 44 -3.34 -7.38 6.57
N ILE A 45 -3.22 -6.05 6.62
CA ILE A 45 -4.27 -5.13 6.17
C ILE A 45 -4.43 -5.21 4.64
N GLU A 46 -3.32 -5.26 3.89
CA GLU A 46 -3.36 -5.44 2.44
C GLU A 46 -4.07 -6.73 2.04
N THR A 47 -3.77 -7.83 2.73
CA THR A 47 -4.45 -9.11 2.53
C THR A 47 -5.95 -9.00 2.79
N LEU A 48 -6.35 -8.36 3.90
CA LEU A 48 -7.77 -8.15 4.21
C LEU A 48 -8.49 -7.36 3.10
N LEU A 49 -7.90 -6.24 2.65
CA LEU A 49 -8.49 -5.40 1.62
C LEU A 49 -8.54 -6.12 0.26
N HIS A 50 -7.51 -6.91 -0.06
CA HIS A 50 -7.48 -7.77 -1.24
C HIS A 50 -8.57 -8.84 -1.22
N GLU A 51 -8.76 -9.54 -0.11
CA GLU A 51 -9.82 -10.54 0.05
C GLU A 51 -11.23 -9.93 -0.07
N LEU A 52 -11.39 -8.69 0.39
CA LEU A 52 -12.61 -7.90 0.18
C LEU A 52 -12.71 -7.32 -1.25
N ARG A 53 -11.68 -7.52 -2.08
CA ARG A 53 -11.56 -6.98 -3.45
C ARG A 53 -11.73 -5.47 -3.52
N ILE A 54 -11.24 -4.80 -2.52
CA ILE A 54 -11.17 -3.35 -2.52
C ILE A 54 -9.99 -2.94 -3.39
N THR A 55 -10.26 -2.19 -4.44
CA THR A 55 -9.28 -1.70 -5.40
C THR A 55 -8.93 -0.24 -5.15
N ASP A 56 -7.93 0.28 -5.85
CA ASP A 56 -7.45 1.67 -5.73
C ASP A 56 -7.10 2.04 -4.28
N VAL A 57 -6.41 1.10 -3.57
CA VAL A 57 -5.98 1.31 -2.18
C VAL A 57 -4.75 2.19 -2.15
N LYS A 58 -4.82 3.26 -1.35
CA LYS A 58 -3.73 4.22 -1.12
C LYS A 58 -3.36 4.29 0.35
N TYR A 59 -2.05 4.37 0.62
CA TYR A 59 -1.50 4.55 1.97
C TYR A 59 -0.82 5.91 2.05
N VAL A 60 -1.31 6.75 2.95
CA VAL A 60 -0.79 8.11 3.15
C VAL A 60 -0.15 8.20 4.53
N ALA A 61 1.09 8.66 4.61
CA ALA A 61 1.78 8.83 5.89
C ALA A 61 0.93 9.71 6.83
N CYS A 62 0.80 9.28 8.09
CA CYS A 62 0.03 9.96 9.13
C CYS A 62 0.99 10.47 10.20
N THR A 63 1.10 11.78 10.33
CA THR A 63 1.96 12.44 11.33
C THR A 63 1.16 13.31 12.31
N ASP A 64 -0.16 13.32 12.18
CA ASP A 64 -1.12 14.16 12.89
C ASP A 64 -1.98 13.38 13.90
N ASN A 65 -1.56 12.16 14.28
CA ASN A 65 -2.23 11.34 15.29
C ASN A 65 -1.26 10.96 16.41
N ASP A 66 -1.38 11.64 17.55
CA ASP A 66 -0.49 11.51 18.71
C ASP A 66 -0.52 10.12 19.38
N SER A 67 -1.51 9.29 19.08
CA SER A 67 -1.59 7.92 19.57
C SER A 67 -0.60 6.98 18.87
N TYR A 68 -0.09 7.39 17.70
CA TYR A 68 0.80 6.58 16.88
C TYR A 68 2.20 7.19 16.75
N HIS A 69 3.17 6.34 16.46
CA HIS A 69 4.53 6.77 16.14
C HIS A 69 4.54 7.52 14.79
N PRO A 70 5.01 8.80 14.72
CA PRO A 70 4.86 9.64 13.54
C PRO A 70 5.61 9.13 12.29
N GLY A 71 6.63 8.28 12.47
CA GLY A 71 7.37 7.65 11.37
C GLY A 71 6.86 6.26 10.99
N ARG A 72 5.83 5.73 11.69
CA ARG A 72 5.29 4.38 11.48
C ARG A 72 3.77 4.37 11.63
N CYS A 73 3.11 5.30 10.94
CA CYS A 73 1.67 5.43 10.89
C CYS A 73 1.21 5.80 9.49
N ALA A 74 0.10 5.22 9.04
CA ALA A 74 -0.49 5.53 7.74
C ALA A 74 -2.01 5.53 7.80
N LYS A 75 -2.62 6.44 7.06
CA LYS A 75 -4.05 6.46 6.72
C LYS A 75 -4.28 5.58 5.50
N VAL A 76 -5.39 4.88 5.45
CA VAL A 76 -5.78 3.97 4.36
C VAL A 76 -6.98 4.55 3.64
N TYR A 77 -6.93 4.58 2.33
CA TYR A 77 -8.02 5.02 1.46
C TYR A 77 -8.33 4.00 0.37
N ALA A 78 -9.57 3.97 -0.10
CA ALA A 78 -9.98 3.33 -1.35
C ALA A 78 -10.53 4.42 -2.28
N GLY A 79 -9.75 4.81 -3.30
CA GLY A 79 -9.95 6.06 -4.02
C GLY A 79 -9.87 7.25 -3.07
N GLU A 80 -10.94 8.04 -2.99
CA GLU A 80 -11.06 9.18 -2.08
C GLU A 80 -11.71 8.81 -0.72
N THR A 81 -12.17 7.55 -0.55
CA THR A 81 -12.87 7.14 0.67
C THR A 81 -11.88 6.72 1.74
N TYR A 82 -11.90 7.41 2.88
CA TYR A 82 -11.11 7.05 4.05
C TYR A 82 -11.61 5.74 4.66
N LEU A 83 -10.73 4.75 4.77
CA LEU A 83 -11.03 3.47 5.37
C LEU A 83 -10.58 3.38 6.83
N GLY A 84 -9.52 4.11 7.21
CA GLY A 84 -9.00 4.06 8.56
C GLY A 84 -7.53 4.41 8.68
N VAL A 85 -6.97 4.11 9.85
CA VAL A 85 -5.58 4.38 10.22
C VAL A 85 -4.95 3.13 10.84
N PHE A 86 -3.65 2.96 10.62
CA PHE A 86 -2.88 1.92 11.29
C PHE A 86 -1.44 2.37 11.54
N GLY A 87 -0.81 1.74 12.50
CA GLY A 87 0.60 2.03 12.78
C GLY A 87 1.09 1.43 14.08
N GLN A 88 2.32 1.77 14.42
CA GLN A 88 2.90 1.49 15.73
C GLN A 88 2.30 2.47 16.74
N ILE A 89 1.82 1.96 17.88
CA ILE A 89 1.41 2.80 19.00
C ILE A 89 2.62 3.63 19.48
N HIS A 90 2.39 4.91 19.77
CA HIS A 90 3.45 5.79 20.25
C HIS A 90 4.08 5.22 21.55
N PRO A 91 5.41 5.16 21.68
CA PRO A 91 6.05 4.56 22.86
C PRO A 91 5.58 5.15 24.20
N LEU A 92 5.30 6.44 24.26
CA LEU A 92 4.78 7.09 25.48
C LEU A 92 3.34 6.61 25.79
N VAL A 93 2.52 6.38 24.77
CA VAL A 93 1.17 5.84 24.94
C VAL A 93 1.25 4.39 25.41
N ALA A 94 2.10 3.57 24.78
CA ALA A 94 2.34 2.19 25.20
C ALA A 94 2.78 2.10 26.67
N ALA A 95 3.71 2.97 27.09
CA ALA A 95 4.19 3.03 28.47
C ALA A 95 3.07 3.36 29.48
N ASN A 96 2.10 4.21 29.12
CA ASN A 96 0.94 4.52 29.99
C ASN A 96 0.07 3.29 30.28
N TYR A 97 0.12 2.29 29.40
CA TYR A 97 -0.58 1.01 29.55
C TYR A 97 0.34 -0.11 30.07
N GLY A 98 1.57 0.22 30.50
CA GLY A 98 2.52 -0.76 31.00
C GLY A 98 3.05 -1.73 29.95
N MET A 99 3.00 -1.35 28.67
CA MET A 99 3.54 -2.13 27.57
C MET A 99 4.97 -1.69 27.27
N ASP A 100 5.91 -2.63 27.32
CA ASP A 100 7.35 -2.46 27.08
C ASP A 100 7.81 -3.02 25.71
N THR A 101 6.86 -3.38 24.87
CA THR A 101 7.09 -3.92 23.52
C THR A 101 6.45 -3.04 22.47
N GLU A 102 6.93 -3.16 21.22
CA GLU A 102 6.27 -2.51 20.09
C GLU A 102 4.89 -3.15 19.84
N VAL A 103 3.87 -2.31 19.78
CA VAL A 103 2.48 -2.72 19.52
C VAL A 103 2.01 -2.00 18.25
N TYR A 104 1.43 -2.75 17.34
CA TYR A 104 0.83 -2.25 16.12
C TYR A 104 -0.68 -2.40 16.20
N THR A 105 -1.41 -1.35 15.82
CA THR A 105 -2.87 -1.37 15.83
C THR A 105 -3.42 -0.75 14.55
N ALA A 106 -4.67 -1.10 14.24
CA ALA A 106 -5.45 -0.47 13.18
C ALA A 106 -6.88 -0.25 13.64
N GLU A 107 -7.47 0.83 13.16
CA GLU A 107 -8.89 1.13 13.29
C GLU A 107 -9.44 1.38 11.89
N LEU A 108 -10.25 0.44 11.39
CA LEU A 108 -10.80 0.46 10.04
C LEU A 108 -12.33 0.56 10.09
N SER A 109 -12.90 1.49 9.33
CA SER A 109 -14.36 1.60 9.17
C SER A 109 -14.89 0.39 8.42
N PHE A 110 -15.63 -0.47 9.13
CA PHE A 110 -16.26 -1.62 8.51
C PHE A 110 -17.29 -1.20 7.45
N ASP A 111 -18.06 -0.15 7.72
CA ASP A 111 -19.09 0.32 6.82
C ASP A 111 -18.47 0.85 5.51
N ALA A 112 -17.37 1.62 5.58
CA ALA A 112 -16.66 2.09 4.41
C ALA A 112 -16.02 0.93 3.61
N MET A 113 -15.41 -0.05 4.29
CA MET A 113 -14.89 -1.24 3.61
C MET A 113 -16.00 -2.06 2.95
N TYR A 114 -17.17 -2.18 3.62
CA TYR A 114 -18.32 -2.89 3.07
C TYR A 114 -18.87 -2.20 1.81
N GLU A 115 -18.93 -0.87 1.79
CA GLU A 115 -19.35 -0.10 0.62
C GLU A 115 -18.37 -0.22 -0.55
N LYS A 116 -17.06 -0.28 -0.26
CA LYS A 116 -15.99 -0.36 -1.27
C LYS A 116 -15.61 -1.78 -1.69
N ARG A 117 -16.21 -2.80 -1.06
CA ARG A 117 -15.92 -4.19 -1.43
C ARG A 117 -16.27 -4.46 -2.88
N GLY A 118 -15.45 -5.28 -3.51
CA GLY A 118 -15.72 -5.72 -4.88
C GLY A 118 -16.85 -6.76 -4.97
N ASP A 119 -17.34 -6.96 -6.16
CA ASP A 119 -18.37 -7.94 -6.47
C ASP A 119 -17.87 -9.40 -6.31
N ILE A 120 -18.80 -10.34 -6.36
CA ILE A 120 -18.48 -11.77 -6.38
C ILE A 120 -17.57 -12.08 -7.57
N PRO A 121 -16.49 -12.88 -7.39
CA PRO A 121 -15.59 -13.20 -8.49
C PRO A 121 -16.32 -13.86 -9.64
N VAL A 122 -16.15 -13.30 -10.83
CA VAL A 122 -16.60 -13.91 -12.07
C VAL A 122 -15.40 -14.62 -12.71
N TYR A 123 -15.62 -15.82 -13.22
CA TYR A 123 -14.60 -16.57 -13.93
C TYR A 123 -14.00 -15.73 -15.06
N GLN A 124 -12.68 -15.61 -15.05
CA GLN A 124 -11.91 -15.03 -16.14
C GLN A 124 -11.10 -16.13 -16.83
N PRO A 125 -11.19 -16.27 -18.17
CA PRO A 125 -10.38 -17.22 -18.89
C PRO A 125 -8.89 -16.98 -18.67
N LEU A 126 -8.11 -18.05 -18.66
CA LEU A 126 -6.64 -17.93 -18.64
C LEU A 126 -6.17 -17.15 -19.88
N PRO A 127 -5.14 -16.30 -19.73
CA PRO A 127 -4.57 -15.59 -20.84
C PRO A 127 -4.09 -16.52 -21.95
N LYS A 128 -4.44 -16.24 -23.19
CA LYS A 128 -4.03 -17.05 -24.35
C LYS A 128 -2.59 -16.77 -24.80
N PHE A 129 -2.08 -15.57 -24.51
CA PHE A 129 -0.77 -15.13 -24.95
C PHE A 129 0.19 -14.96 -23.76
N PRO A 130 1.48 -15.30 -23.96
CA PRO A 130 2.47 -15.18 -22.87
C PRO A 130 2.71 -13.71 -22.50
N ALA A 131 3.05 -13.49 -21.24
CA ALA A 131 3.54 -12.20 -20.77
C ALA A 131 5.03 -12.05 -21.09
N VAL A 132 5.47 -10.80 -21.23
CA VAL A 132 6.87 -10.39 -21.30
C VAL A 132 7.18 -9.65 -20.01
N THR A 133 8.26 -10.01 -19.33
CA THR A 133 8.71 -9.30 -18.13
C THR A 133 9.85 -8.36 -18.44
N ARG A 134 9.89 -7.23 -17.74
CA ARG A 134 10.99 -6.27 -17.77
C ARG A 134 11.29 -5.78 -16.35
N ASP A 135 12.56 -5.75 -16.01
CA ASP A 135 13.03 -5.15 -14.79
C ASP A 135 13.54 -3.73 -15.06
N ILE A 136 13.11 -2.80 -14.23
CA ILE A 136 13.63 -1.43 -14.24
C ILE A 136 14.18 -1.08 -12.85
N ALA A 137 15.29 -0.38 -12.79
CA ALA A 137 15.80 0.19 -11.54
C ALA A 137 15.96 1.71 -11.76
N VAL A 138 15.29 2.50 -10.94
CA VAL A 138 15.31 3.96 -11.04
C VAL A 138 15.88 4.59 -9.78
N VAL A 139 16.65 5.65 -9.96
CA VAL A 139 17.18 6.48 -8.88
C VAL A 139 16.31 7.71 -8.73
N CYS A 140 15.80 7.94 -7.53
CA CYS A 140 14.96 9.09 -7.18
C CYS A 140 15.35 9.66 -5.80
N ASP A 141 14.76 10.79 -5.42
CA ASP A 141 14.95 11.37 -4.10
C ASP A 141 14.39 10.45 -3.01
N GLU A 142 15.03 10.44 -1.84
CA GLU A 142 14.63 9.59 -0.69
C GLU A 142 13.18 9.85 -0.26
N ALA A 143 12.69 11.07 -0.38
CA ALA A 143 11.34 11.46 0.00
C ALA A 143 10.24 10.89 -0.91
N VAL A 144 10.56 10.50 -2.16
CA VAL A 144 9.59 9.93 -3.09
C VAL A 144 9.15 8.56 -2.60
N THR A 145 7.86 8.36 -2.39
CA THR A 145 7.33 7.07 -1.92
C THR A 145 7.29 6.03 -3.05
N VAL A 146 7.39 4.75 -2.69
CA VAL A 146 7.23 3.64 -3.66
C VAL A 146 5.87 3.71 -4.35
N GLY A 147 4.80 3.97 -3.58
CA GLY A 147 3.45 4.10 -4.14
C GLY A 147 3.32 5.21 -5.20
N ALA A 148 4.00 6.35 -5.00
CA ALA A 148 4.03 7.42 -6.00
C ALA A 148 4.75 6.99 -7.30
N LEU A 149 5.84 6.21 -7.17
CA LEU A 149 6.51 5.63 -8.34
C LEU A 149 5.61 4.62 -9.06
N GLU A 150 4.93 3.73 -8.33
CA GLU A 150 3.99 2.77 -8.91
C GLU A 150 2.82 3.45 -9.61
N GLU A 151 2.29 4.54 -9.06
CA GLU A 151 1.23 5.34 -9.70
C GLU A 151 1.73 5.93 -11.03
N SER A 152 2.95 6.47 -11.06
CA SER A 152 3.56 6.99 -12.29
C SER A 152 3.84 5.89 -13.31
N ILE A 153 4.27 4.70 -12.87
CA ILE A 153 4.46 3.52 -13.73
C ILE A 153 3.13 3.14 -14.38
N ARG A 154 2.07 2.99 -13.60
CA ARG A 154 0.74 2.61 -14.12
C ARG A 154 0.16 3.65 -15.07
N ARG A 155 0.34 4.93 -14.78
CA ARG A 155 -0.10 6.03 -15.64
C ARG A 155 0.72 6.13 -16.92
N GLY A 156 2.04 5.90 -16.85
CA GLY A 156 2.95 5.97 -18.00
C GLY A 156 2.80 4.81 -18.97
N ALA A 157 2.23 3.68 -18.54
CA ALA A 157 2.00 2.52 -19.36
C ALA A 157 0.91 2.76 -20.42
N LYS A 158 1.14 2.21 -21.63
CA LYS A 158 0.23 2.35 -22.81
C LYS A 158 -0.85 1.24 -22.87
N GLY A 159 -1.18 0.60 -21.73
CA GLY A 159 -2.20 -0.43 -21.64
C GLY A 159 -1.69 -1.87 -21.71
N LEU A 160 -0.39 -2.08 -21.90
CA LEU A 160 0.22 -3.42 -21.90
C LEU A 160 0.58 -3.90 -20.49
N LEU A 161 0.77 -3.00 -19.52
CA LEU A 161 1.13 -3.33 -18.16
C LEU A 161 -0.02 -4.08 -17.46
N LYS A 162 0.25 -5.30 -17.03
CA LYS A 162 -0.70 -6.14 -16.26
C LYS A 162 -0.38 -6.14 -14.78
N ASP A 163 0.91 -6.08 -14.42
CA ASP A 163 1.35 -6.03 -13.04
C ASP A 163 2.66 -5.26 -12.89
N VAL A 164 2.84 -4.67 -11.72
CA VAL A 164 4.08 -4.04 -11.27
C VAL A 164 4.34 -4.46 -9.83
N SER A 165 5.54 -4.95 -9.58
CA SER A 165 5.95 -5.37 -8.23
C SER A 165 7.33 -4.82 -7.87
N LEU A 166 7.41 -4.23 -6.68
CA LEU A 166 8.67 -3.84 -6.07
C LEU A 166 9.45 -5.09 -5.68
N PHE A 167 10.74 -5.16 -6.01
CA PHE A 167 11.58 -6.27 -5.55
C PHE A 167 12.86 -5.83 -4.84
N ASP A 168 13.31 -4.57 -5.00
CA ASP A 168 14.48 -4.10 -4.27
C ASP A 168 14.48 -2.59 -4.05
N ILE A 169 15.02 -2.16 -2.89
CA ILE A 169 15.32 -0.76 -2.57
C ILE A 169 16.75 -0.67 -2.06
N CYS A 170 17.62 -0.02 -2.81
CA CYS A 170 19.02 0.12 -2.48
C CYS A 170 19.37 1.54 -2.06
N ARG A 171 20.16 1.64 -0.97
CA ARG A 171 20.70 2.89 -0.42
C ARG A 171 22.19 2.71 -0.16
N GLY A 172 22.95 3.79 -0.16
CA GLY A 172 24.38 3.75 0.18
C GLY A 172 25.30 3.64 -1.03
N PRO A 173 26.38 2.83 -1.00
CA PRO A 173 27.41 2.86 -2.03
C PRO A 173 26.85 2.69 -3.44
N GLY A 174 27.14 3.64 -4.33
CA GLY A 174 26.66 3.66 -5.72
C GLY A 174 25.35 4.41 -5.94
N VAL A 175 24.76 4.99 -4.90
CA VAL A 175 23.61 5.91 -4.98
C VAL A 175 23.98 7.24 -4.34
N ALA A 176 23.69 8.36 -5.00
CA ALA A 176 24.02 9.69 -4.49
C ALA A 176 23.34 9.95 -3.12
N GLY A 177 23.98 10.74 -2.26
CA GLY A 177 23.41 11.11 -0.96
C GLY A 177 22.05 11.77 -1.12
N GLY A 178 21.08 11.40 -0.26
CA GLY A 178 19.70 11.88 -0.31
C GLY A 178 18.84 11.21 -1.40
N LYS A 179 19.39 10.21 -2.10
CA LYS A 179 18.65 9.42 -3.11
C LYS A 179 18.61 7.94 -2.75
N LYS A 180 17.66 7.24 -3.38
CA LYS A 180 17.52 5.78 -3.34
C LYS A 180 17.34 5.22 -4.75
N SER A 181 17.75 3.98 -4.95
CA SER A 181 17.45 3.19 -6.13
C SER A 181 16.30 2.25 -5.81
N VAL A 182 15.26 2.27 -6.62
CA VAL A 182 14.06 1.43 -6.45
C VAL A 182 13.90 0.57 -7.68
N ALA A 183 13.78 -0.74 -7.50
CA ALA A 183 13.72 -1.70 -8.59
C ALA A 183 12.34 -2.36 -8.66
N PHE A 184 11.76 -2.37 -9.87
CA PHE A 184 10.45 -2.94 -10.16
C PHE A 184 10.53 -3.99 -11.24
N ASN A 185 9.77 -5.07 -11.06
CA ASN A 185 9.45 -6.01 -12.13
C ASN A 185 8.11 -5.58 -12.77
N LEU A 186 8.10 -5.47 -14.09
CA LEU A 186 6.95 -5.12 -14.91
C LEU A 186 6.49 -6.34 -15.69
N VAL A 187 5.21 -6.68 -15.62
CA VAL A 187 4.59 -7.75 -16.39
C VAL A 187 3.74 -7.13 -17.50
N LEU A 188 4.17 -7.31 -18.74
CA LEU A 188 3.55 -6.73 -19.92
C LEU A 188 2.87 -7.83 -20.75
N ARG A 189 1.65 -7.61 -21.24
CA ARG A 189 0.92 -8.55 -22.08
C ARG A 189 -0.16 -7.84 -22.89
N ALA A 190 -0.29 -8.20 -24.18
CA ALA A 190 -1.48 -7.92 -24.96
C ALA A 190 -2.51 -9.05 -24.82
N ASP A 191 -3.80 -8.72 -24.87
CA ASP A 191 -4.88 -9.70 -24.70
C ASP A 191 -5.28 -10.38 -26.02
N ASP A 192 -4.83 -9.82 -27.15
CA ASP A 192 -5.19 -10.24 -28.52
C ASP A 192 -4.05 -10.89 -29.32
N ARG A 193 -2.80 -10.74 -28.88
CA ARG A 193 -1.59 -11.26 -29.57
C ARG A 193 -0.42 -11.47 -28.63
N SER A 194 0.62 -12.17 -29.12
CA SER A 194 1.94 -12.16 -28.46
C SER A 194 2.62 -10.82 -28.67
N LEU A 195 3.23 -10.27 -27.60
CA LEU A 195 4.03 -9.06 -27.71
C LEU A 195 5.38 -9.33 -28.36
N THR A 196 5.86 -8.39 -29.17
CA THR A 196 7.26 -8.32 -29.58
C THR A 196 8.12 -7.68 -28.50
N GLY A 197 9.45 -7.90 -28.54
CA GLY A 197 10.38 -7.22 -27.65
C GLY A 197 10.33 -5.70 -27.80
N GLU A 198 10.19 -5.22 -29.04
CA GLU A 198 10.15 -3.80 -29.39
C GLU A 198 8.91 -3.11 -28.78
N GLU A 199 7.72 -3.71 -28.89
CA GLU A 199 6.49 -3.19 -28.29
C GLU A 199 6.60 -3.09 -26.75
N ALA A 200 7.21 -4.10 -26.10
CA ALA A 200 7.44 -4.08 -24.68
C ALA A 200 8.44 -2.97 -24.27
N ASP A 201 9.49 -2.79 -25.05
CA ASP A 201 10.51 -1.77 -24.79
C ASP A 201 9.96 -0.34 -25.01
N GLU A 202 9.07 -0.13 -25.98
CA GLU A 202 8.36 1.13 -26.19
C GLU A 202 7.46 1.50 -24.99
N ASP A 203 6.76 0.53 -24.41
CA ASP A 203 5.93 0.75 -23.21
C ASP A 203 6.80 1.13 -22.01
N VAL A 204 7.93 0.43 -21.84
CA VAL A 204 8.92 0.75 -20.80
C VAL A 204 9.50 2.17 -20.97
N GLN A 205 9.80 2.60 -22.20
CA GLN A 205 10.27 3.97 -22.44
C GLN A 205 9.23 5.02 -22.06
N SER A 206 7.94 4.75 -22.31
CA SER A 206 6.84 5.61 -21.88
C SER A 206 6.75 5.70 -20.36
N ILE A 207 6.89 4.56 -19.67
CA ILE A 207 6.93 4.48 -18.20
C ILE A 207 8.10 5.28 -17.64
N LEU A 208 9.31 5.11 -18.18
CA LEU A 208 10.50 5.86 -17.75
C LEU A 208 10.34 7.37 -17.98
N ALA A 209 9.71 7.77 -19.07
CA ALA A 209 9.42 9.19 -19.34
C ALA A 209 8.47 9.79 -18.29
N ALA A 210 7.43 9.04 -17.88
CA ALA A 210 6.51 9.46 -16.82
C ALA A 210 7.24 9.57 -15.46
N LEU A 211 8.02 8.57 -15.08
CA LEU A 211 8.82 8.57 -13.85
C LEU A 211 9.78 9.76 -13.77
N LYS A 212 10.40 10.12 -14.90
CA LYS A 212 11.28 11.29 -14.98
C LYS A 212 10.50 12.60 -14.86
N ALA A 213 9.37 12.71 -15.53
CA ALA A 213 8.55 13.93 -15.52
C ALA A 213 7.97 14.22 -14.13
N ASP A 214 7.54 13.17 -13.39
CA ASP A 214 6.85 13.34 -12.12
C ASP A 214 7.81 13.46 -10.92
N HIS A 215 8.91 12.72 -10.94
CA HIS A 215 9.77 12.51 -9.77
C HIS A 215 11.25 12.76 -10.04
N ASP A 216 11.61 13.26 -11.24
CA ASP A 216 13.00 13.32 -11.70
C ASP A 216 13.75 11.98 -11.50
N ALA A 217 12.99 10.89 -11.56
CA ALA A 217 13.54 9.54 -11.43
C ALA A 217 14.23 9.14 -12.74
N VAL A 218 15.47 8.67 -12.64
CA VAL A 218 16.29 8.29 -13.80
C VAL A 218 16.69 6.82 -13.71
N LEU A 219 16.77 6.17 -14.86
CA LEU A 219 17.25 4.78 -14.95
C LEU A 219 18.66 4.70 -14.36
N ARG A 220 18.89 3.66 -13.56
CA ARG A 220 20.20 3.40 -12.92
C ARG A 220 21.21 2.86 -13.92
#